data_3d66fed5bf3c48b4371f8687e35d16cc
#
_entry.id   3d66fed5bf3c48b4371f8687e35d16cc
#
_cell.length_a   1.000
_cell.length_b   1.000
_cell.length_c   1.000
_cell.angle_alpha   90.00
_cell.angle_beta   90.00
_cell.angle_gamma   90.00
#
_symmetry.space_group_name_H-M   'P 1'
#
loop_
_entity.id
_entity.type
_entity.pdbx_description
1 polymer ?
#
loop_
_entity_poly.entity_id
_entity_poly.type
_entity_poly.pdbx_seq_one_letter_code
_entity_poly.pdbx_strand_id
1 'polypeptide(L)'
;VCKALGLNIQELKDWICCGASSAHATDHLLCISLPAHTLKQAQDTNLPLLVPCAACFSRLKIAAHELEDKRTREQVEQVLGQKMGQTPPILHPLQMLVGEKIPVSKPLAGLKVACYYGCLLVRPPGVTKFDDTENPQTMDRLMKTIGAEPVAWGFKTECCGAGMSLARKDMVLKLSYR
;
A
#
# COMPACT_ATOMS: atom_id res chain seq x y z
N VAL A 1 -6.84 -8.14 15.04
CA VAL A 1 -7.18 -6.71 15.17
C VAL A 1 -8.58 -6.48 14.61
N CYS A 2 -8.82 -6.64 13.31
CA CYS A 2 -10.09 -6.29 12.66
C CYS A 2 -11.32 -6.94 13.31
N LYS A 3 -11.27 -8.26 13.59
CA LYS A 3 -12.35 -8.96 14.31
C LYS A 3 -12.62 -8.33 15.69
N ALA A 4 -11.59 -7.92 16.42
CA ALA A 4 -11.74 -7.29 17.73
C ALA A 4 -12.33 -5.87 17.65
N LEU A 5 -12.24 -5.23 16.49
CA LEU A 5 -12.84 -3.91 16.19
C LEU A 5 -14.24 -4.05 15.54
N GLY A 6 -14.78 -5.26 15.41
CA GLY A 6 -16.05 -5.49 14.73
C GLY A 6 -16.01 -5.29 13.21
N LEU A 7 -14.81 -5.17 12.63
CA LEU A 7 -14.63 -4.99 11.19
C LEU A 7 -14.70 -6.34 10.47
N ASN A 8 -15.65 -6.46 9.56
CA ASN A 8 -15.80 -7.66 8.74
C ASN A 8 -14.91 -7.53 7.49
N ILE A 9 -13.83 -8.32 7.46
CA ILE A 9 -12.91 -8.38 6.33
C ILE A 9 -13.07 -9.73 5.65
N GLN A 10 -13.19 -9.70 4.33
CA GLN A 10 -13.25 -10.90 3.49
C GLN A 10 -12.00 -10.93 2.59
N GLU A 11 -11.41 -12.09 2.43
CA GLU A 11 -10.33 -12.27 1.48
C GLU A 11 -10.88 -12.19 0.05
N LEU A 12 -10.21 -11.38 -0.79
CA LEU A 12 -10.53 -11.28 -2.21
C LEU A 12 -10.17 -12.60 -2.88
N LYS A 13 -11.10 -13.19 -3.63
CA LYS A 13 -10.83 -14.40 -4.41
C LYS A 13 -9.97 -14.08 -5.63
N ASP A 14 -9.18 -15.06 -6.05
CA ASP A 14 -8.39 -15.02 -7.29
C ASP A 14 -7.44 -13.82 -7.43
N TRP A 15 -7.03 -13.22 -6.31
CA TRP A 15 -6.00 -12.20 -6.33
C TRP A 15 -4.64 -12.80 -6.72
N ILE A 16 -3.82 -12.01 -7.40
CA ILE A 16 -2.47 -12.40 -7.81
C ILE A 16 -1.43 -11.41 -7.29
N CYS A 17 -0.15 -11.79 -7.39
CA CYS A 17 0.96 -10.89 -7.04
C CYS A 17 0.91 -9.60 -7.87
N CYS A 18 1.09 -8.45 -7.22
CA CYS A 18 1.13 -7.14 -7.88
C CYS A 18 2.39 -6.90 -8.73
N GLY A 19 3.35 -7.83 -8.76
CA GLY A 19 4.58 -7.72 -9.54
C GLY A 19 5.58 -6.65 -9.06
N ALA A 20 5.46 -6.19 -7.83
CA ALA A 20 6.25 -5.05 -7.32
C ALA A 20 7.77 -5.23 -7.34
N SER A 21 8.27 -6.48 -7.33
CA SER A 21 9.71 -6.77 -7.28
C SER A 21 10.37 -6.83 -8.65
N SER A 22 9.66 -7.20 -9.70
CA SER A 22 10.26 -7.47 -11.02
C SER A 22 9.47 -6.91 -12.20
N ALA A 23 8.15 -7.00 -12.21
CA ALA A 23 7.35 -6.65 -13.37
C ALA A 23 7.57 -5.21 -13.86
N HIS A 24 7.68 -4.25 -12.93
CA HIS A 24 7.88 -2.83 -13.28
C HIS A 24 9.25 -2.52 -13.92
N ALA A 25 10.23 -3.41 -13.74
CA ALA A 25 11.55 -3.27 -14.35
C ALA A 25 11.66 -4.02 -15.68
N THR A 26 10.67 -4.86 -16.00
CA THR A 26 10.69 -5.74 -17.16
C THR A 26 9.83 -5.21 -18.30
N ASP A 27 8.58 -4.89 -18.02
CA ASP A 27 7.62 -4.45 -19.02
C ASP A 27 6.52 -3.58 -18.38
N HIS A 28 6.21 -2.44 -19.00
CA HIS A 28 5.24 -1.49 -18.47
C HIS A 28 3.81 -2.05 -18.50
N LEU A 29 3.42 -2.71 -19.60
CA LEU A 29 2.07 -3.26 -19.70
C LEU A 29 1.85 -4.39 -18.69
N LEU A 30 2.86 -5.24 -18.49
CA LEU A 30 2.83 -6.27 -17.45
C LEU A 30 2.71 -5.65 -16.05
N CYS A 31 3.46 -4.57 -15.80
CA CYS A 31 3.43 -3.82 -14.54
C CYS A 31 2.02 -3.30 -14.18
N ILE A 32 1.24 -2.89 -15.17
CA ILE A 32 -0.12 -2.41 -14.98
C ILE A 32 -1.14 -3.56 -15.00
N SER A 33 -0.96 -4.55 -15.84
CA SER A 33 -1.92 -5.66 -15.99
C SER A 33 -2.01 -6.56 -14.75
N LEU A 34 -0.89 -6.83 -14.06
CA LEU A 34 -0.90 -7.66 -12.85
C LEU A 34 -1.76 -7.05 -11.72
N PRO A 35 -1.54 -5.80 -11.28
CA PRO A 35 -2.45 -5.20 -10.30
C PRO A 35 -3.85 -4.95 -10.87
N ALA A 36 -4.01 -4.66 -12.17
CA ALA A 36 -5.32 -4.51 -12.80
C ALA A 36 -6.18 -5.77 -12.72
N HIS A 37 -5.58 -6.96 -12.81
CA HIS A 37 -6.28 -8.23 -12.57
C HIS A 37 -6.93 -8.23 -11.17
N THR A 38 -6.16 -7.91 -10.14
CA THR A 38 -6.68 -7.85 -8.77
C THR A 38 -7.76 -6.76 -8.61
N LEU A 39 -7.57 -5.59 -9.26
CA LEU A 39 -8.60 -4.55 -9.27
C LEU A 39 -9.89 -5.02 -9.94
N LYS A 40 -9.79 -5.81 -11.02
CA LYS A 40 -10.97 -6.38 -11.70
C LYS A 40 -11.76 -7.29 -10.76
N GLN A 41 -11.08 -8.18 -10.03
CA GLN A 41 -11.76 -9.03 -9.04
C GLN A 41 -12.43 -8.20 -7.93
N ALA A 42 -11.78 -7.12 -7.49
CA ALA A 42 -12.31 -6.25 -6.45
C ALA A 42 -13.54 -5.44 -6.91
N GLN A 43 -13.66 -5.09 -8.20
CA GLN A 43 -14.82 -4.40 -8.77
C GLN A 43 -16.13 -5.17 -8.54
N ASP A 44 -16.07 -6.49 -8.65
CA ASP A 44 -17.25 -7.35 -8.57
C ASP A 44 -17.79 -7.48 -7.12
N THR A 45 -17.00 -7.03 -6.13
CA THR A 45 -17.42 -7.06 -4.72
C THR A 45 -18.20 -5.83 -4.28
N ASN A 46 -18.11 -4.72 -5.00
CA ASN A 46 -18.62 -3.40 -4.61
C ASN A 46 -18.14 -2.91 -3.22
N LEU A 47 -17.00 -3.42 -2.74
CA LEU A 47 -16.39 -3.07 -1.46
C LEU A 47 -15.05 -2.37 -1.66
N PRO A 48 -14.61 -1.53 -0.71
CA PRO A 48 -13.24 -1.02 -0.71
C PRO A 48 -12.22 -2.16 -0.61
N LEU A 49 -11.13 -2.05 -1.37
CA LEU A 49 -10.02 -3.00 -1.33
C LEU A 49 -9.02 -2.59 -0.25
N LEU A 50 -8.91 -3.40 0.80
CA LEU A 50 -7.94 -3.19 1.88
C LEU A 50 -6.62 -3.89 1.56
N VAL A 51 -5.52 -3.11 1.49
CA VAL A 51 -4.21 -3.58 1.03
C VAL A 51 -3.15 -3.36 2.10
N PRO A 52 -2.76 -4.40 2.88
CA PRO A 52 -1.83 -4.25 4.00
C PRO A 52 -0.35 -4.11 3.60
N CYS A 53 0.01 -4.42 2.36
CA CYS A 53 1.37 -4.31 1.86
C CYS A 53 1.57 -2.95 1.17
N ALA A 54 2.55 -2.15 1.61
CA ALA A 54 2.86 -0.84 1.01
C ALA A 54 3.21 -0.93 -0.48
N ALA A 55 3.92 -1.99 -0.89
CA ALA A 55 4.25 -2.22 -2.30
C ALA A 55 3.00 -2.53 -3.15
N CYS A 56 2.13 -3.41 -2.66
CA CYS A 56 0.87 -3.71 -3.35
C CYS A 56 -0.05 -2.48 -3.38
N PHE A 57 -0.14 -1.73 -2.28
CA PHE A 57 -0.90 -0.49 -2.21
C PHE A 57 -0.43 0.50 -3.29
N SER A 58 0.88 0.75 -3.38
CA SER A 58 1.46 1.62 -4.40
C SER A 58 1.13 1.13 -5.81
N ARG A 59 1.34 -0.16 -6.11
CA ARG A 59 1.12 -0.72 -7.45
C ARG A 59 -0.35 -0.69 -7.86
N LEU A 60 -1.26 -1.01 -6.96
CA LEU A 60 -2.69 -0.94 -7.22
C LEU A 60 -3.16 0.51 -7.43
N LYS A 61 -2.64 1.46 -6.65
CA LYS A 61 -2.91 2.89 -6.85
C LYS A 61 -2.39 3.41 -8.19
N ILE A 62 -1.17 3.04 -8.57
CA ILE A 62 -0.58 3.41 -9.85
C ILE A 62 -1.39 2.80 -11.00
N ALA A 63 -1.72 1.51 -10.94
CA ALA A 63 -2.53 0.88 -11.97
C ALA A 63 -3.93 1.52 -12.09
N ALA A 64 -4.57 1.85 -10.98
CA ALA A 64 -5.84 2.55 -10.97
C ALA A 64 -5.75 3.92 -11.68
N HIS A 65 -4.67 4.66 -11.45
CA HIS A 65 -4.42 5.95 -12.09
C HIS A 65 -4.11 5.78 -13.60
N GLU A 66 -3.24 4.85 -13.98
CA GLU A 66 -2.90 4.57 -15.38
C GLU A 66 -4.13 4.09 -16.20
N LEU A 67 -5.06 3.40 -15.57
CA LEU A 67 -6.31 2.97 -16.19
C LEU A 67 -7.31 4.12 -16.44
N GLU A 68 -7.04 5.34 -15.99
CA GLU A 68 -7.80 6.53 -16.38
C GLU A 68 -7.51 6.91 -17.84
N ASP A 69 -6.30 6.60 -18.34
CA ASP A 69 -5.96 6.73 -19.77
C ASP A 69 -6.66 5.65 -20.59
N LYS A 70 -7.40 6.08 -21.63
CA LYS A 70 -8.20 5.19 -22.48
C LYS A 70 -7.33 4.15 -23.20
N ARG A 71 -6.16 4.56 -23.72
CA ARG A 71 -5.27 3.67 -24.48
C ARG A 71 -4.69 2.59 -23.59
N THR A 72 -4.19 2.96 -22.42
CA THR A 72 -3.67 2.03 -21.42
C THR A 72 -4.76 1.06 -20.97
N ARG A 73 -5.97 1.55 -20.72
CA ARG A 73 -7.12 0.71 -20.37
C ARG A 73 -7.43 -0.31 -21.45
N GLU A 74 -7.53 0.09 -22.72
CA GLU A 74 -7.81 -0.81 -23.83
C GLU A 74 -6.73 -1.92 -23.97
N GLN A 75 -5.46 -1.58 -23.81
CA GLN A 75 -4.37 -2.55 -23.84
C GLN A 75 -4.46 -3.56 -22.69
N VAL A 76 -4.71 -3.09 -21.47
CA VAL A 76 -4.90 -3.95 -20.30
C VAL A 76 -6.12 -4.85 -20.44
N GLU A 77 -7.25 -4.35 -20.96
CA GLU A 77 -8.45 -5.12 -21.24
C GLU A 77 -8.21 -6.24 -22.25
N GLN A 78 -7.38 -5.99 -23.26
CA GLN A 78 -6.96 -7.02 -24.24
C GLN A 78 -6.13 -8.11 -23.56
N VAL A 79 -5.18 -7.74 -22.69
CA VAL A 79 -4.35 -8.70 -21.94
C VAL A 79 -5.19 -9.55 -21.00
N LEU A 80 -6.14 -8.92 -20.28
CA LEU A 80 -6.99 -9.63 -19.32
C LEU A 80 -8.15 -10.40 -19.98
N GLY A 81 -8.48 -10.11 -21.24
CA GLY A 81 -9.66 -10.65 -21.91
C GLY A 81 -10.99 -10.18 -21.30
N GLN A 82 -10.98 -9.10 -20.51
CA GLN A 82 -12.13 -8.61 -19.76
C GLN A 82 -12.19 -7.09 -19.76
N LYS A 83 -13.40 -6.55 -19.72
CA LYS A 83 -13.61 -5.10 -19.59
C LYS A 83 -13.40 -4.63 -18.16
N MET A 84 -12.73 -3.48 -18.02
CA MET A 84 -12.51 -2.82 -16.73
C MET A 84 -13.65 -1.84 -16.43
N GLY A 85 -14.29 -2.01 -15.29
CA GLY A 85 -15.27 -1.07 -14.75
C GLY A 85 -14.61 0.05 -13.93
N GLN A 86 -15.39 0.61 -13.00
CA GLN A 86 -14.88 1.61 -12.07
C GLN A 86 -13.99 0.96 -11.01
N THR A 87 -12.81 1.52 -10.78
CA THR A 87 -11.88 1.03 -9.75
C THR A 87 -12.45 1.29 -8.35
N PRO A 88 -12.50 0.27 -7.46
CA PRO A 88 -12.96 0.46 -6.10
C PRO A 88 -11.98 1.33 -5.29
N PRO A 89 -12.42 1.95 -4.19
CA PRO A 89 -11.52 2.62 -3.26
C PRO A 89 -10.42 1.67 -2.76
N ILE A 90 -9.16 2.09 -2.88
CA ILE A 90 -7.99 1.33 -2.42
C ILE A 90 -7.49 1.97 -1.13
N LEU A 91 -7.51 1.22 -0.03
CA LEU A 91 -7.17 1.68 1.30
C LEU A 91 -6.03 0.86 1.91
N HIS A 92 -5.14 1.54 2.61
CA HIS A 92 -4.17 0.86 3.48
C HIS A 92 -4.77 0.71 4.90
N PRO A 93 -4.46 -0.36 5.66
CA PRO A 93 -4.99 -0.55 7.02
C PRO A 93 -4.77 0.63 7.97
N LEU A 94 -3.67 1.35 7.83
CA LEU A 94 -3.40 2.55 8.64
C LEU A 94 -4.45 3.65 8.42
N GLN A 95 -4.93 3.84 7.18
CA GLN A 95 -5.97 4.82 6.86
C GLN A 95 -7.31 4.44 7.50
N MET A 96 -7.62 3.15 7.51
CA MET A 96 -8.81 2.62 8.15
C MET A 96 -8.72 2.75 9.69
N LEU A 97 -7.61 2.29 10.28
CA LEU A 97 -7.47 2.21 11.74
C LEU A 97 -7.35 3.56 12.42
N VAL A 98 -6.80 4.58 11.77
CA VAL A 98 -6.63 5.91 12.38
C VAL A 98 -7.97 6.62 12.66
N GLY A 99 -9.03 6.23 11.95
CA GLY A 99 -10.40 6.74 12.15
C GLY A 99 -11.21 5.96 13.19
N GLU A 100 -10.70 4.82 13.67
CA GLU A 100 -11.43 3.92 14.56
C GLU A 100 -11.16 4.20 16.04
N LYS A 101 -12.19 4.00 16.88
CA LYS A 101 -12.02 3.94 18.34
C LYS A 101 -11.40 2.60 18.72
N ILE A 102 -10.08 2.59 18.92
CA ILE A 102 -9.37 1.37 19.30
C ILE A 102 -9.50 1.17 20.82
N PRO A 103 -10.17 0.09 21.29
CA PRO A 103 -10.22 -0.21 22.70
C PRO A 103 -8.85 -0.69 23.19
N VAL A 104 -8.19 0.12 24.00
CA VAL A 104 -6.86 -0.17 24.52
C VAL A 104 -6.99 -0.68 25.95
N SER A 105 -6.91 -2.00 26.15
CA SER A 105 -6.95 -2.62 27.48
C SER A 105 -5.63 -2.50 28.23
N LYS A 106 -4.50 -2.45 27.51
CA LYS A 106 -3.14 -2.27 28.06
C LYS A 106 -2.41 -1.23 27.22
N PRO A 107 -2.41 0.04 27.61
CA PRO A 107 -1.65 1.08 26.90
C PRO A 107 -0.16 0.78 26.85
N LEU A 108 0.48 1.13 25.74
CA LEU A 108 1.93 0.99 25.54
C LEU A 108 2.70 2.16 26.20
N ALA A 109 2.32 2.52 27.45
CA ALA A 109 2.90 3.64 28.17
C ALA A 109 4.42 3.50 28.36
N GLY A 110 5.16 4.56 28.08
CA GLY A 110 6.63 4.60 28.17
C GLY A 110 7.37 3.94 26.99
N LEU A 111 6.65 3.32 26.03
CA LEU A 111 7.26 2.78 24.81
C LEU A 111 7.51 3.91 23.80
N LYS A 112 8.78 4.18 23.51
CA LYS A 112 9.20 5.08 22.43
C LYS A 112 9.25 4.33 21.10
N VAL A 113 8.61 4.88 20.05
CA VAL A 113 8.44 4.23 18.74
C VAL A 113 8.89 5.16 17.63
N ALA A 114 9.84 4.71 16.80
CA ALA A 114 10.19 5.35 15.53
C ALA A 114 9.35 4.75 14.40
N CYS A 115 8.41 5.51 13.86
CA CYS A 115 7.52 5.06 12.81
C CYS A 115 8.20 5.12 11.43
N TYR A 116 8.33 3.99 10.75
CA TYR A 116 8.89 3.90 9.41
C TYR A 116 7.80 3.60 8.38
N TYR A 117 7.62 4.50 7.43
CA TYR A 117 6.60 4.40 6.37
C TYR A 117 7.18 3.84 5.07
N GLY A 118 8.45 4.11 4.83
CA GLY A 118 9.11 3.80 3.55
C GLY A 118 8.61 4.66 2.39
N CYS A 119 9.22 4.48 1.23
CA CYS A 119 8.93 5.31 0.05
C CYS A 119 7.61 4.92 -0.64
N LEU A 120 7.29 3.62 -0.74
CA LEU A 120 6.16 3.14 -1.56
C LEU A 120 4.79 3.51 -0.99
N LEU A 121 4.68 3.74 0.32
CA LEU A 121 3.40 4.10 0.93
C LEU A 121 2.99 5.54 0.61
N VAL A 122 3.96 6.44 0.48
CA VAL A 122 3.72 7.88 0.34
C VAL A 122 4.03 8.44 -1.06
N ARG A 123 4.70 7.68 -1.93
CA ARG A 123 5.10 8.14 -3.27
C ARG A 123 4.58 7.25 -4.38
N PRO A 124 4.23 7.81 -5.56
CA PRO A 124 4.17 9.24 -5.87
C PRO A 124 2.96 9.92 -5.21
N PRO A 125 3.11 11.16 -4.67
CA PRO A 125 2.09 11.81 -3.83
C PRO A 125 0.74 12.02 -4.52
N GLY A 126 0.76 12.40 -5.79
CA GLY A 126 -0.46 12.61 -6.58
C GLY A 126 -1.30 11.35 -6.80
N VAL A 127 -0.69 10.16 -6.66
CA VAL A 127 -1.31 8.86 -6.90
C VAL A 127 -1.67 8.15 -5.59
N THR A 128 -0.71 8.00 -4.69
CA THR A 128 -0.95 7.28 -3.42
C THR A 128 -1.91 8.03 -2.51
N LYS A 129 -1.78 9.35 -2.43
CA LYS A 129 -2.60 10.25 -1.60
C LYS A 129 -2.80 9.70 -0.18
N PHE A 130 -1.71 9.15 0.40
CA PHE A 130 -1.77 8.45 1.67
C PHE A 130 -1.65 9.40 2.86
N ASP A 131 -0.58 10.21 2.89
CA ASP A 131 -0.24 11.13 3.96
C ASP A 131 0.75 12.17 3.41
N ASP A 132 1.27 13.05 4.25
CA ASP A 132 2.39 13.93 3.88
C ASP A 132 3.58 13.10 3.37
N THR A 133 4.18 13.51 2.26
CA THR A 133 5.20 12.73 1.56
C THR A 133 6.54 12.74 2.29
N GLU A 134 6.84 13.82 2.99
CA GLU A 134 8.12 14.03 3.65
C GLU A 134 8.03 13.79 5.17
N ASN A 135 6.88 14.09 5.77
CA ASN A 135 6.67 13.89 7.20
C ASN A 135 5.29 13.27 7.51
N PRO A 136 5.06 12.03 7.09
CA PRO A 136 3.80 11.34 7.36
C PRO A 136 3.56 11.15 8.87
N GLN A 137 2.29 11.25 9.29
CA GLN A 137 1.88 11.22 10.70
C GLN A 137 0.82 10.15 11.01
N THR A 138 0.28 9.47 10.01
CA THR A 138 -0.83 8.51 10.20
C THR A 138 -0.47 7.40 11.17
N MET A 139 0.71 6.78 11.04
CA MET A 139 1.20 5.74 11.96
C MET A 139 1.52 6.32 13.33
N ASP A 140 2.14 7.51 13.38
CA ASP A 140 2.46 8.22 14.62
C ASP A 140 1.18 8.51 15.43
N ARG A 141 0.10 8.96 14.77
CA ARG A 141 -1.21 9.16 15.40
C ARG A 141 -1.78 7.86 15.95
N LEU A 142 -1.70 6.77 15.18
CA LEU A 142 -2.15 5.46 15.62
C LEU A 142 -1.37 4.97 16.85
N MET A 143 -0.04 5.14 16.88
CA MET A 143 0.79 4.78 18.02
C MET A 143 0.43 5.59 19.28
N LYS A 144 0.17 6.90 19.14
CA LYS A 144 -0.33 7.74 20.25
C LYS A 144 -1.68 7.24 20.78
N THR A 145 -2.60 6.86 19.90
CA THR A 145 -3.93 6.35 20.30
C THR A 145 -3.83 5.10 21.18
N ILE A 146 -2.83 4.24 20.95
CA ILE A 146 -2.60 3.04 21.75
C ILE A 146 -1.64 3.26 22.93
N GLY A 147 -1.28 4.51 23.24
CA GLY A 147 -0.52 4.92 24.41
C GLY A 147 1.00 4.89 24.26
N ALA A 148 1.54 4.66 23.07
CA ALA A 148 2.97 4.77 22.80
C ALA A 148 3.40 6.23 22.54
N GLU A 149 4.70 6.49 22.61
CA GLU A 149 5.33 7.79 22.37
C GLU A 149 6.10 7.78 21.04
N PRO A 150 5.51 8.26 19.93
CA PRO A 150 6.25 8.38 18.66
C PRO A 150 7.36 9.41 18.79
N VAL A 151 8.56 9.02 18.35
CA VAL A 151 9.73 9.89 18.34
C VAL A 151 9.95 10.50 16.96
N ALA A 152 10.35 11.75 16.91
CA ALA A 152 10.75 12.41 15.67
C ALA A 152 12.08 11.83 15.19
N TRP A 153 12.16 11.45 13.89
CA TRP A 153 13.38 10.97 13.25
C TRP A 153 13.34 11.23 11.74
N GLY A 154 14.52 11.35 11.13
CA GLY A 154 14.66 11.87 9.76
C GLY A 154 14.42 10.85 8.63
N PHE A 155 14.34 9.53 8.93
CA PHE A 155 14.33 8.49 7.89
C PHE A 155 12.96 7.82 7.69
N LYS A 156 11.88 8.51 8.02
CA LYS A 156 10.50 7.98 7.93
C LYS A 156 10.13 7.44 6.55
N THR A 157 10.60 8.09 5.49
CA THR A 157 10.21 7.83 4.09
C THR A 157 11.36 7.37 3.21
N GLU A 158 12.52 7.13 3.78
CA GLU A 158 13.69 6.65 3.04
C GLU A 158 13.47 5.27 2.42
N CYS A 159 14.20 4.99 1.35
CA CYS A 159 14.11 3.69 0.68
C CYS A 159 14.99 2.66 1.39
N CYS A 160 14.40 1.53 1.82
CA CYS A 160 15.14 0.40 2.36
C CYS A 160 15.75 -0.52 1.28
N GLY A 161 15.47 -0.27 0.01
CA GLY A 161 15.98 -1.09 -1.08
C GLY A 161 15.25 -2.44 -1.29
N ALA A 162 14.16 -2.72 -0.58
CA ALA A 162 13.48 -4.03 -0.62
C ALA A 162 13.10 -4.50 -2.04
N GLY A 163 12.75 -3.57 -2.96
CA GLY A 163 12.49 -3.90 -4.36
C GLY A 163 13.70 -4.45 -5.13
N MET A 164 14.92 -4.32 -4.60
CA MET A 164 16.16 -4.81 -5.20
C MET A 164 16.69 -6.08 -4.52
N SER A 165 15.96 -6.68 -3.59
CA SER A 165 16.42 -7.79 -2.75
C SER A 165 16.87 -9.03 -3.54
N LEU A 166 16.26 -9.29 -4.69
CA LEU A 166 16.60 -10.43 -5.55
C LEU A 166 17.82 -10.15 -6.46
N ALA A 167 18.01 -8.89 -6.90
CA ALA A 167 18.99 -8.54 -7.91
C ALA A 167 20.26 -7.89 -7.33
N ARG A 168 20.14 -7.11 -6.25
CA ARG A 168 21.22 -6.26 -5.73
C ARG A 168 21.26 -6.24 -4.19
N LYS A 169 21.60 -7.38 -3.60
CA LYS A 169 21.74 -7.53 -2.14
C LYS A 169 22.67 -6.47 -1.51
N ASP A 170 23.76 -6.12 -2.20
CA ASP A 170 24.71 -5.09 -1.79
C ASP A 170 24.04 -3.71 -1.60
N MET A 171 23.13 -3.34 -2.51
CA MET A 171 22.37 -2.09 -2.42
C MET A 171 21.37 -2.12 -1.26
N VAL A 172 20.68 -3.24 -1.08
CA VAL A 172 19.72 -3.40 0.04
C VAL A 172 20.44 -3.22 1.38
N LEU A 173 21.57 -3.88 1.59
CA LEU A 173 22.36 -3.76 2.82
C LEU A 173 22.82 -2.32 3.06
N LYS A 174 23.27 -1.61 2.02
CA LYS A 174 23.67 -0.20 2.16
C LYS A 174 22.52 0.73 2.51
N LEU A 175 21.32 0.49 1.95
CA LEU A 175 20.15 1.33 2.17
C LEU A 175 19.48 1.04 3.52
N SER A 176 19.46 -0.21 3.96
CA SER A 176 18.82 -0.63 5.21
C SER A 176 19.70 -0.45 6.46
N TYR A 177 21.00 -0.23 6.30
CA TYR A 177 21.96 -0.03 7.41
C TYR A 177 22.04 1.43 7.90
N ARG A 178 21.30 2.34 7.28
CA ARG A 178 21.24 3.74 7.72
C ARG A 178 20.36 3.88 8.96
#